data_31c6c2edf7cd3c7c045698645ed90a4e
#
_entry.id   31c6c2edf7cd3c7c045698645ed90a4e
#
_cell.length_a   1.000
_cell.length_b   1.000
_cell.length_c   1.000
_cell.angle_alpha   90.00
_cell.angle_beta   90.00
_cell.angle_gamma   90.00
#
_symmetry.space_group_name_H-M   'P 1'
#
loop_
_entity.id
_entity.type
_entity.pdbx_description
1 polymer ?
#
loop_
_entity_poly.entity_id
_entity_poly.type
_entity_poly.pdbx_seq_one_letter_code
_entity_poly.pdbx_strand_id
1 'polypeptide(L)'
;MTPDRGDILHLAFDPASGREMKGNHFCLVVSPRVFNARFKLAMVCPISGGVAETARSAGFLVSLMGQGLRIDGQVHAHQIKSLDWAARKASLVERAPALVVQEVLMCLQSVLAD
;
A
#
# COMPACT_ATOMS: atom_id res chain seq x y z
N MET A 1 -11.20 -4.47 -13.84
CA MET A 1 -10.76 -3.37 -12.97
C MET A 1 -9.25 -3.22 -13.10
N THR A 2 -8.78 -2.04 -13.40
CA THR A 2 -7.34 -1.75 -13.36
C THR A 2 -7.07 -0.77 -12.23
N PRO A 3 -6.24 -1.14 -11.26
CA PRO A 3 -5.95 -0.23 -10.15
C PRO A 3 -5.23 1.03 -10.60
N ASP A 4 -5.47 2.12 -9.89
CA ASP A 4 -4.78 3.39 -10.09
C ASP A 4 -4.11 3.83 -8.80
N ARG A 5 -3.11 4.70 -8.93
CA ARG A 5 -2.46 5.28 -7.76
C ARG A 5 -3.49 5.95 -6.85
N GLY A 6 -3.45 5.61 -5.57
CA GLY A 6 -4.40 6.11 -4.59
C GLY A 6 -5.54 5.17 -4.29
N ASP A 7 -5.74 4.13 -5.09
CA ASP A 7 -6.76 3.13 -4.79
C ASP A 7 -6.34 2.30 -3.58
N ILE A 8 -7.32 2.00 -2.73
CA ILE A 8 -7.14 1.03 -1.65
C ILE A 8 -7.78 -0.28 -2.09
N LEU A 9 -6.97 -1.32 -2.11
CA LEU A 9 -7.39 -2.66 -2.53
C LEU A 9 -7.32 -3.62 -1.35
N HIS A 10 -8.02 -4.73 -1.50
CA HIS A 10 -7.89 -5.89 -0.61
C HIS A 10 -7.40 -7.07 -1.43
N LEU A 11 -6.32 -7.70 -1.01
CA LEU A 11 -5.77 -8.87 -1.70
C LEU A 11 -4.87 -9.68 -0.77
N ALA A 12 -4.47 -10.87 -1.24
CA ALA A 12 -3.57 -11.74 -0.51
C ALA A 12 -2.12 -11.33 -0.76
N PHE A 13 -1.35 -11.24 0.32
CA PHE A 13 0.08 -10.93 0.27
C PHE A 13 0.95 -12.18 0.31
N ASP A 14 0.36 -13.35 0.58
CA ASP A 14 1.09 -14.60 0.55
C ASP A 14 1.43 -15.03 -0.89
N PRO A 15 2.53 -15.75 -1.09
CA PRO A 15 3.49 -16.18 -0.07
C PRO A 15 4.36 -15.03 0.45
N ALA A 16 4.62 -15.06 1.75
CA ALA A 16 5.44 -14.08 2.41
C ALA A 16 6.46 -14.80 3.30
N SER A 17 7.57 -14.14 3.61
CA SER A 17 8.65 -14.74 4.35
C SER A 17 9.19 -13.78 5.40
N GLY A 18 9.61 -14.32 6.54
CA GLY A 18 10.25 -13.53 7.59
C GLY A 18 9.40 -12.38 8.10
N ARG A 19 9.91 -11.17 7.94
CA ARG A 19 9.27 -9.95 8.45
C ARG A 19 8.29 -9.32 7.47
N GLU A 20 8.05 -9.95 6.32
CA GLU A 20 7.09 -9.46 5.34
C GLU A 20 5.67 -9.61 5.86
N MET A 21 4.82 -8.67 5.48
CA MET A 21 3.40 -8.73 5.80
C MET A 21 2.78 -9.98 5.20
N LYS A 22 1.96 -10.70 5.98
CA LYS A 22 1.41 -12.01 5.61
C LYS A 22 -0.11 -11.95 5.56
N GLY A 23 -0.68 -12.86 4.76
CA GLY A 23 -2.12 -13.02 4.67
C GLY A 23 -2.80 -11.97 3.82
N ASN A 24 -4.12 -11.86 4.01
CA ASN A 24 -4.92 -10.90 3.28
C ASN A 24 -4.84 -9.54 3.97
N HIS A 25 -4.61 -8.49 3.18
CA HIS A 25 -4.51 -7.13 3.69
C HIS A 25 -5.19 -6.14 2.77
N PHE A 26 -5.62 -5.03 3.36
CA PHE A 26 -5.85 -3.82 2.61
C PHE A 26 -4.48 -3.24 2.23
N CYS A 27 -4.40 -2.56 1.10
CA CYS A 27 -3.16 -1.96 0.66
C CYS A 27 -3.43 -0.71 -0.16
N LEU A 28 -2.46 0.20 -0.16
CA LEU A 28 -2.50 1.41 -0.97
C LEU A 28 -1.70 1.20 -2.25
N VAL A 29 -2.32 1.47 -3.39
CA VAL A 29 -1.65 1.42 -4.69
C VAL A 29 -0.84 2.71 -4.86
N VAL A 30 0.46 2.56 -5.16
CA VAL A 30 1.35 3.70 -5.37
C VAL A 30 1.83 3.84 -6.80
N SER A 31 1.66 2.82 -7.63
CA SER A 31 2.00 2.88 -9.05
C SER A 31 0.82 3.37 -9.88
N PRO A 32 1.09 4.10 -10.98
CA PRO A 32 0.00 4.67 -11.80
C PRO A 32 -0.70 3.62 -12.65
N ARG A 33 -1.92 3.95 -13.06
CA ARG A 33 -2.76 3.06 -13.87
C ARG A 33 -2.05 2.58 -15.14
N VAL A 34 -1.31 3.46 -15.80
CA VAL A 34 -0.60 3.11 -17.04
C VAL A 34 0.35 1.93 -16.80
N PHE A 35 1.12 1.99 -15.72
CA PHE A 35 2.01 0.90 -15.31
C PHE A 35 1.20 -0.35 -14.98
N ASN A 36 0.15 -0.20 -14.20
CA ASN A 36 -0.64 -1.33 -13.71
C ASN A 36 -1.36 -2.07 -14.83
N ALA A 37 -1.83 -1.34 -15.83
CA ALA A 37 -2.47 -1.94 -17.00
C ALA A 37 -1.46 -2.67 -17.88
N ARG A 38 -0.30 -2.05 -18.08
CA ARG A 38 0.72 -2.59 -18.99
C ARG A 38 1.33 -3.89 -18.47
N PHE A 39 1.71 -3.91 -17.21
CA PHE A 39 2.44 -5.04 -16.64
C PHE A 39 1.58 -6.02 -15.87
N LYS A 40 0.29 -5.70 -15.65
CA LYS A 40 -0.61 -6.50 -14.81
C LYS A 40 -0.08 -6.68 -13.39
N LEU A 41 0.76 -5.76 -12.97
CA LEU A 41 1.30 -5.66 -11.62
C LEU A 41 0.89 -4.31 -11.04
N ALA A 42 0.88 -4.22 -9.73
CA ALA A 42 0.74 -2.93 -9.05
C ALA A 42 1.71 -2.90 -7.88
N MET A 43 2.38 -1.77 -7.70
CA MET A 43 3.20 -1.55 -6.52
C MET A 43 2.27 -1.08 -5.41
N VAL A 44 2.25 -1.83 -4.31
CA VAL A 44 1.32 -1.61 -3.21
C VAL A 44 2.05 -1.59 -1.87
N CYS A 45 1.52 -0.82 -0.94
CA CYS A 45 1.99 -0.78 0.45
C CYS A 45 0.88 -1.31 1.33
N PRO A 46 1.14 -2.32 2.18
CA PRO A 46 0.08 -2.91 3.00
C PRO A 46 -0.39 -1.95 4.10
N ILE A 47 -1.64 -2.11 4.51
CA ILE A 47 -2.27 -1.35 5.57
C ILE A 47 -2.60 -2.31 6.69
N SER A 48 -2.26 -1.97 7.94
CA SER A 48 -2.64 -2.75 9.10
C SER A 48 -3.13 -1.85 10.21
N GLY A 49 -3.97 -2.40 11.10
CA GLY A 49 -4.44 -1.67 12.27
C GLY A 49 -3.44 -1.65 13.41
N GLY A 50 -2.43 -2.52 13.37
CA GLY A 50 -1.40 -2.57 14.37
C GLY A 50 -0.34 -1.52 14.14
N VAL A 51 0.39 -1.20 15.20
CA VAL A 51 1.52 -0.28 15.14
C VAL A 51 2.81 -1.05 15.26
N ALA A 52 3.62 -1.03 14.21
CA ALA A 52 4.96 -1.61 14.25
C ALA A 52 5.90 -0.55 14.84
N GLU A 53 6.40 -0.81 16.05
CA GLU A 53 7.25 0.14 16.78
C GLU A 53 8.44 0.61 15.94
N THR A 54 9.13 -0.33 15.32
CA THR A 54 10.33 -0.03 14.53
C THR A 54 10.00 0.88 13.35
N ALA A 55 8.95 0.55 12.60
CA ALA A 55 8.57 1.33 11.43
C ALA A 55 8.08 2.71 11.81
N ARG A 56 7.35 2.82 12.93
CA ARG A 56 6.87 4.10 13.42
C ARG A 56 8.04 5.00 13.80
N SER A 57 9.02 4.47 14.52
CA SER A 57 10.16 5.26 14.94
C SER A 57 11.02 5.70 13.77
N ALA A 58 10.99 4.95 12.67
CA ALA A 58 11.72 5.30 11.46
C ALA A 58 10.96 6.22 10.52
N GLY A 59 9.69 6.55 10.84
CA GLY A 59 8.89 7.47 10.03
C GLY A 59 8.31 6.87 8.76
N PHE A 60 8.17 5.54 8.68
CA PHE A 60 7.66 4.86 7.49
C PHE A 60 6.20 4.42 7.60
N LEU A 61 5.53 4.78 8.68
CA LEU A 61 4.08 4.54 8.82
C LEU A 61 3.32 5.82 8.51
N VAL A 62 2.34 5.72 7.63
CA VAL A 62 1.47 6.84 7.27
C VAL A 62 0.07 6.53 7.77
N SER A 63 -0.43 7.36 8.68
CA SER A 63 -1.73 7.13 9.33
C SER A 63 -2.88 7.48 8.37
N LEU A 64 -3.92 6.65 8.42
CA LEU A 64 -5.18 6.92 7.73
C LEU A 64 -6.20 7.58 8.65
N MET A 65 -5.84 7.82 9.92
CA MET A 65 -6.73 8.40 10.90
C MET A 65 -7.15 9.82 10.50
N GLY A 66 -8.44 10.11 10.63
CA GLY A 66 -8.97 11.45 10.34
C GLY A 66 -9.11 11.77 8.87
N GLN A 67 -8.97 10.80 7.97
CA GLN A 67 -9.03 11.05 6.53
C GLN A 67 -10.42 10.78 5.93
N GLY A 68 -11.41 10.42 6.74
CA GLY A 68 -12.75 10.15 6.26
C GLY A 68 -12.91 8.83 5.53
N LEU A 69 -11.95 7.91 5.70
CA LEU A 69 -11.98 6.62 5.05
C LEU A 69 -12.69 5.58 5.94
N ARG A 70 -13.26 4.56 5.28
CA ARG A 70 -13.80 3.39 6.00
C ARG A 70 -12.67 2.52 6.52
N ILE A 71 -11.56 2.45 5.79
CA ILE A 71 -10.39 1.68 6.20
C ILE A 71 -9.58 2.53 7.16
N ASP A 72 -9.33 1.97 8.33
CA ASP A 72 -8.52 2.59 9.37
C ASP A 72 -7.16 1.89 9.44
N GLY A 73 -6.23 2.50 10.15
CA GLY A 73 -4.92 1.92 10.37
C GLY A 73 -3.80 2.76 9.78
N GLN A 74 -2.74 2.08 9.36
CA GLN A 74 -1.52 2.73 8.90
C GLN A 74 -0.96 2.05 7.67
N VAL A 75 -0.48 2.85 6.73
CA VAL A 75 0.18 2.37 5.52
C VAL A 75 1.65 2.11 5.85
N HIS A 76 2.12 0.90 5.57
CA HIS A 76 3.52 0.49 5.79
C HIS A 76 4.32 0.76 4.52
N ALA A 77 4.86 1.97 4.38
CA ALA A 77 5.58 2.36 3.17
C ALA A 77 6.85 1.51 2.95
N HIS A 78 7.49 1.06 4.04
CA HIS A 78 8.71 0.24 3.96
C HIS A 78 8.46 -1.20 3.50
N GLN A 79 7.20 -1.60 3.37
CA GLN A 79 6.84 -2.95 2.92
C GLN A 79 6.24 -2.96 1.51
N ILE A 80 6.66 -2.02 0.69
CA ILE A 80 6.18 -1.96 -0.70
C ILE A 80 6.48 -3.27 -1.43
N LYS A 81 5.49 -3.75 -2.18
CA LYS A 81 5.62 -4.96 -3.01
C LYS A 81 4.97 -4.72 -4.36
N SER A 82 5.51 -5.39 -5.37
CA SER A 82 4.88 -5.43 -6.69
C SER A 82 4.15 -6.76 -6.82
N LEU A 83 2.83 -6.71 -6.95
CA LEU A 83 1.98 -7.90 -6.93
C LEU A 83 1.09 -7.94 -8.16
N ASP A 84 0.76 -9.16 -8.61
CA ASP A 84 -0.19 -9.39 -9.70
C ASP A 84 -1.62 -9.21 -9.16
N TRP A 85 -2.18 -8.05 -9.41
CA TRP A 85 -3.49 -7.67 -8.87
C TRP A 85 -4.63 -8.51 -9.45
N ALA A 86 -4.51 -8.97 -10.70
CA ALA A 86 -5.54 -9.77 -11.32
C ALA A 86 -5.50 -11.22 -10.81
N ALA A 87 -4.31 -11.85 -10.80
CA ALA A 87 -4.14 -13.21 -10.33
C ALA A 87 -4.50 -13.36 -8.85
N ARG A 88 -4.22 -12.32 -8.05
CA ARG A 88 -4.55 -12.32 -6.62
C ARG A 88 -5.98 -11.86 -6.34
N LYS A 89 -6.76 -11.63 -7.40
CA LYS A 89 -8.19 -11.24 -7.29
C LYS A 89 -8.38 -10.04 -6.38
N ALA A 90 -7.57 -9.01 -6.61
CA ALA A 90 -7.68 -7.78 -5.84
C ALA A 90 -9.06 -7.14 -6.01
N SER A 91 -9.62 -6.66 -4.91
CA SER A 91 -10.89 -5.94 -4.93
C SER A 91 -10.67 -4.49 -4.54
N LEU A 92 -11.34 -3.58 -5.25
CA LEU A 92 -11.30 -2.16 -4.96
C LEU A 92 -12.20 -1.86 -3.77
N VAL A 93 -11.67 -1.18 -2.76
CA VAL A 93 -12.39 -0.85 -1.55
C VAL A 93 -12.81 0.61 -1.53
N GLU A 94 -11.85 1.51 -1.65
CA GLU A 94 -12.10 2.95 -1.67
C GLU A 94 -10.84 3.66 -2.17
N ARG A 95 -10.89 4.98 -2.23
CA ARG A 95 -9.78 5.77 -2.74
C ARG A 95 -9.22 6.66 -1.64
N ALA A 96 -7.91 6.66 -1.48
CA ALA A 96 -7.24 7.47 -0.48
C ALA A 96 -7.11 8.93 -0.93
N PRO A 97 -7.13 9.89 0.01
CA PRO A 97 -6.87 11.29 -0.32
C PRO A 97 -5.45 11.51 -0.85
N ALA A 98 -5.30 12.54 -1.68
CA ALA A 98 -4.01 12.86 -2.28
C ALA A 98 -2.91 13.08 -1.25
N LEU A 99 -3.23 13.67 -0.09
CA LEU A 99 -2.24 13.90 0.96
C LEU A 99 -1.63 12.61 1.49
N VAL A 100 -2.44 11.57 1.65
CA VAL A 100 -1.95 10.25 2.10
C VAL A 100 -0.99 9.69 1.07
N VAL A 101 -1.38 9.73 -0.20
CA VAL A 101 -0.55 9.22 -1.30
C VAL A 101 0.78 9.97 -1.35
N GLN A 102 0.75 11.29 -1.23
CA GLN A 102 1.96 12.11 -1.26
C GLN A 102 2.91 11.77 -0.11
N GLU A 103 2.38 11.58 1.10
CA GLU A 103 3.21 11.20 2.24
C GLU A 103 3.90 9.85 2.02
N VAL A 104 3.16 8.87 1.50
CA VAL A 104 3.72 7.55 1.21
C VAL A 104 4.80 7.66 0.14
N LEU A 105 4.55 8.43 -0.93
CA LEU A 105 5.54 8.62 -1.99
C LEU A 105 6.81 9.31 -1.47
N MET A 106 6.68 10.26 -0.55
CA MET A 106 7.83 10.91 0.08
C MET A 106 8.66 9.91 0.88
N CYS A 107 8.02 9.01 1.62
CA CYS A 107 8.73 7.95 2.33
C CYS A 107 9.51 7.07 1.36
N LEU A 108 8.88 6.68 0.25
CA LEU A 108 9.54 5.84 -0.75
C LEU A 108 10.71 6.56 -1.42
N GLN A 109 10.55 7.83 -1.72
CA GLN A 109 11.62 8.63 -2.31
C GLN A 109 12.83 8.71 -1.40
N SER A 110 12.62 8.81 -0.09
CA SER A 110 13.74 8.89 0.85
C SER A 110 14.61 7.65 0.83
N VAL A 111 14.07 6.52 0.41
CA VAL A 111 14.80 5.26 0.30
C VAL A 111 15.36 5.07 -1.11
N LEU A 112 14.57 5.36 -2.14
CA LEU A 112 14.90 5.01 -3.52
C LEU A 112 15.78 6.05 -4.22
N ALA A 113 15.67 7.30 -3.82
CA ALA A 113 16.38 8.40 -4.48
C ALA A 113 17.67 8.81 -3.76
N ASP A 114 17.96 8.22 -2.62
CA ASP A 114 19.09 8.63 -1.79
C ASP A 114 20.37 7.85 -2.10
#